data_181d3ccba1da2b3c48d9ae225d93733d
#
_entry.id   181d3ccba1da2b3c48d9ae225d93733d
#
_cell.length_a   1.000
_cell.length_b   1.000
_cell.length_c   1.000
_cell.angle_alpha   90.00
_cell.angle_beta   90.00
_cell.angle_gamma   90.00
#
_symmetry.space_group_name_H-M   'P 1'
#
loop_
_entity.id
_entity.type
_entity.pdbx_description
1 polymer ?
#
loop_
_entity_poly.entity_id
_entity_poly.type
_entity_poly.pdbx_seq_one_letter_code
_entity_poly.pdbx_strand_id
1 'polypeptide(L)'
;MVGAGGFGRMVAEQAMIEYDCAFVDDGQPVGTDICGIPVVGSLADLPELRKEYSLLVVGVGSNRFRAQVYEKAKALGYAFPNIIAPSAYISPYAKLRCGCVVLQNACVQNGASVGDGVLLNAGTEVHCDATVGDYALIYTNSVVRTGATVGELCPHRQQLHHLQ
;
A
#
# COMPACT_ATOMS: atom_id res chain seq x y z
N MET A 1 -9.86 3.72 5.19
CA MET A 1 -9.03 2.73 4.47
C MET A 1 -9.93 1.79 3.69
N VAL A 2 -9.56 1.43 2.47
CA VAL A 2 -10.29 0.45 1.66
C VAL A 2 -9.68 -0.94 1.83
N GLY A 3 -10.54 -1.91 2.18
CA GLY A 3 -10.19 -3.31 2.44
C GLY A 3 -9.93 -3.61 3.91
N ALA A 4 -10.78 -4.44 4.50
CA ALA A 4 -10.72 -4.90 5.90
C ALA A 4 -10.25 -6.36 6.03
N GLY A 5 -9.78 -6.96 4.94
CA GLY A 5 -9.18 -8.29 4.91
C GLY A 5 -7.82 -8.37 5.60
N GLY A 6 -7.18 -9.53 5.56
CA GLY A 6 -5.89 -9.75 6.26
C GLY A 6 -4.81 -8.73 5.90
N PHE A 7 -4.66 -8.40 4.62
CA PHE A 7 -3.69 -7.39 4.19
C PHE A 7 -4.07 -5.98 4.66
N GLY A 8 -5.35 -5.59 4.54
CA GLY A 8 -5.84 -4.29 5.02
C GLY A 8 -5.61 -4.09 6.51
N ARG A 9 -5.79 -5.14 7.32
CA ARG A 9 -5.51 -5.08 8.77
C ARG A 9 -4.02 -4.84 9.06
N MET A 10 -3.11 -5.48 8.34
CA MET A 10 -1.67 -5.22 8.48
C MET A 10 -1.30 -3.77 8.13
N VAL A 11 -1.93 -3.22 7.09
CA VAL A 11 -1.74 -1.81 6.72
C VAL A 11 -2.33 -0.89 7.78
N ALA A 12 -3.50 -1.23 8.32
CA ALA A 12 -4.16 -0.47 9.37
C ALA A 12 -3.32 -0.35 10.64
N GLU A 13 -2.67 -1.43 11.07
CA GLU A 13 -1.75 -1.41 12.24
C GLU A 13 -0.64 -0.37 12.08
N GLN A 14 -0.16 -0.12 10.86
CA GLN A 14 0.84 0.91 10.61
C GLN A 14 0.21 2.30 10.50
N ALA A 15 -0.95 2.41 9.85
CA ALA A 15 -1.64 3.68 9.67
C ALA A 15 -2.13 4.28 11.01
N MET A 16 -2.57 3.44 11.95
CA MET A 16 -3.02 3.87 13.28
C MET A 16 -1.94 4.55 14.13
N ILE A 17 -0.68 4.44 13.76
CA ILE A 17 0.42 5.12 14.46
C ILE A 17 0.29 6.65 14.32
N GLU A 18 -0.23 7.11 13.17
CA GLU A 18 -0.31 8.53 12.82
C GLU A 18 -1.72 9.03 12.54
N TYR A 19 -2.69 8.13 12.30
CA TYR A 19 -4.02 8.48 11.81
C TYR A 19 -5.13 7.79 12.60
N ASP A 20 -6.25 8.49 12.78
CA ASP A 20 -7.52 7.87 13.15
C ASP A 20 -8.08 7.14 11.91
N CYS A 21 -8.34 5.84 12.04
CA CYS A 21 -8.69 4.99 10.93
C CYS A 21 -10.14 4.51 10.97
N ALA A 22 -10.74 4.40 9.79
CA ALA A 22 -12.00 3.69 9.56
C ALA A 22 -11.87 2.81 8.31
N PHE A 23 -12.56 1.68 8.29
CA PHE A 23 -12.59 0.79 7.12
C PHE A 23 -13.77 1.10 6.20
N VAL A 24 -13.51 0.93 4.90
CA VAL A 24 -14.50 0.83 3.83
C VAL A 24 -14.33 -0.55 3.21
N ASP A 25 -15.38 -1.38 3.24
CA ASP A 25 -15.31 -2.76 2.76
C ASP A 25 -16.69 -3.25 2.31
N ASP A 26 -16.79 -3.79 1.09
CA ASP A 26 -18.07 -4.25 0.52
C ASP A 26 -18.52 -5.58 1.11
N GLY A 27 -17.64 -6.33 1.76
CA GLY A 27 -17.92 -7.64 2.36
C GLY A 27 -18.21 -7.60 3.86
N GLN A 28 -18.16 -6.41 4.49
CA GLN A 28 -18.39 -6.26 5.93
C GLN A 28 -19.57 -5.32 6.20
N PRO A 29 -20.46 -5.67 7.14
CA PRO A 29 -21.55 -4.76 7.54
C PRO A 29 -21.02 -3.46 8.16
N VAL A 30 -21.69 -2.34 7.86
CA VAL A 30 -21.41 -1.06 8.50
C VAL A 30 -21.62 -1.18 10.01
N GLY A 31 -20.72 -0.62 10.81
CA GLY A 31 -20.71 -0.71 12.27
C GLY A 31 -19.94 -1.92 12.81
N THR A 32 -19.46 -2.85 11.93
CA THR A 32 -18.57 -3.93 12.38
C THR A 32 -17.27 -3.34 12.91
N ASP A 33 -16.85 -3.76 14.09
CA ASP A 33 -15.52 -3.46 14.62
C ASP A 33 -14.51 -4.52 14.16
N ILE A 34 -13.41 -4.08 13.58
CA ILE A 34 -12.32 -4.94 13.12
C ILE A 34 -11.01 -4.42 13.74
N CYS A 35 -10.51 -5.11 14.75
CA CYS A 35 -9.30 -4.73 15.50
C CYS A 35 -9.37 -3.29 16.10
N GLY A 36 -10.54 -2.89 16.60
CA GLY A 36 -10.76 -1.56 17.16
C GLY A 36 -11.02 -0.48 16.11
N ILE A 37 -11.20 -0.84 14.84
CA ILE A 37 -11.44 0.08 13.73
C ILE A 37 -12.84 -0.19 13.17
N PRO A 38 -13.74 0.80 13.14
CA PRO A 38 -15.10 0.62 12.63
C PRO A 38 -15.12 0.52 11.10
N VAL A 39 -16.02 -0.29 10.57
CA VAL A 39 -16.43 -0.24 9.16
C VAL A 39 -17.49 0.85 9.01
N VAL A 40 -17.23 1.86 8.19
CA VAL A 40 -18.09 3.05 8.05
C VAL A 40 -18.87 3.09 6.73
N GLY A 41 -18.59 2.19 5.80
CA GLY A 41 -19.28 2.12 4.52
C GLY A 41 -18.66 1.15 3.53
N SER A 42 -19.22 1.14 2.34
CA SER A 42 -18.78 0.42 1.15
C SER A 42 -18.05 1.32 0.16
N LEU A 43 -17.52 0.77 -0.93
CA LEU A 43 -16.91 1.56 -2.02
C LEU A 43 -17.92 2.51 -2.71
N ALA A 44 -19.21 2.22 -2.64
CA ALA A 44 -20.24 3.09 -3.18
C ALA A 44 -20.40 4.37 -2.36
N ASP A 45 -20.06 4.33 -1.07
CA ASP A 45 -20.22 5.43 -0.13
C ASP A 45 -19.04 6.42 -0.15
N LEU A 46 -17.97 6.16 -0.90
CA LEU A 46 -16.79 7.04 -0.99
C LEU A 46 -17.13 8.50 -1.31
N PRO A 47 -18.10 8.83 -2.21
CA PRO A 47 -18.44 10.23 -2.46
C PRO A 47 -18.98 10.96 -1.22
N GLU A 48 -19.78 10.28 -0.40
CA GLU A 48 -20.33 10.86 0.83
C GLU A 48 -19.27 10.90 1.93
N LEU A 49 -18.54 9.82 2.11
CA LEU A 49 -17.45 9.71 3.10
C LEU A 49 -16.34 10.73 2.86
N ARG A 50 -16.17 11.24 1.62
CA ARG A 50 -15.19 12.29 1.32
C ARG A 50 -15.44 13.58 2.09
N LYS A 51 -16.65 13.83 2.57
CA LYS A 51 -16.98 15.02 3.37
C LYS A 51 -16.37 14.95 4.76
N GLU A 52 -16.16 13.75 5.28
CA GLU A 52 -15.62 13.49 6.61
C GLU A 52 -14.14 13.07 6.56
N TYR A 53 -13.78 12.25 5.58
CA TYR A 53 -12.43 11.70 5.43
C TYR A 53 -11.72 12.29 4.21
N SER A 54 -10.62 12.99 4.41
CA SER A 54 -9.82 13.58 3.33
C SER A 54 -8.73 12.68 2.79
N LEU A 55 -8.30 11.68 3.56
CA LEU A 55 -7.22 10.76 3.23
C LEU A 55 -7.77 9.37 2.94
N LEU A 56 -7.14 8.68 1.98
CA LEU A 56 -7.50 7.31 1.65
C LEU A 56 -6.23 6.45 1.52
N VAL A 57 -6.29 5.25 2.11
CA VAL A 57 -5.28 4.20 1.94
C VAL A 57 -5.97 2.96 1.41
N VAL A 58 -5.35 2.26 0.45
CA VAL A 58 -5.92 1.06 -0.15
C VAL A 58 -5.12 -0.17 0.27
N GLY A 59 -5.66 -0.93 1.23
CA GLY A 59 -5.07 -2.14 1.80
C GLY A 59 -5.55 -3.42 1.10
N VAL A 60 -5.46 -3.47 -0.24
CA VAL A 60 -5.92 -4.62 -1.05
C VAL A 60 -4.80 -5.18 -1.90
N GLY A 61 -4.58 -6.49 -1.84
CA GLY A 61 -3.51 -7.18 -2.55
C GLY A 61 -3.68 -7.29 -4.06
N SER A 62 -4.89 -7.17 -4.60
CA SER A 62 -5.11 -7.17 -6.05
C SER A 62 -4.64 -5.86 -6.68
N ASN A 63 -3.57 -5.89 -7.46
CA ASN A 63 -2.97 -4.71 -8.08
C ASN A 63 -3.96 -3.96 -8.97
N ARG A 64 -4.69 -4.69 -9.82
CA ARG A 64 -5.69 -4.10 -10.73
C ARG A 64 -6.84 -3.45 -9.96
N PHE A 65 -7.37 -4.14 -8.95
CA PHE A 65 -8.45 -3.59 -8.13
C PHE A 65 -7.96 -2.37 -7.33
N ARG A 66 -6.75 -2.44 -6.77
CA ARG A 66 -6.12 -1.32 -6.06
C ARG A 66 -6.00 -0.08 -6.96
N ALA A 67 -5.50 -0.23 -8.19
CA ALA A 67 -5.42 0.86 -9.16
C ALA A 67 -6.80 1.47 -9.46
N GLN A 68 -7.83 0.65 -9.68
CA GLN A 68 -9.19 1.13 -9.94
C GLN A 68 -9.74 1.95 -8.76
N VAL A 69 -9.50 1.50 -7.53
CA VAL A 69 -9.92 2.24 -6.33
C VAL A 69 -9.17 3.57 -6.22
N TYR A 70 -7.86 3.58 -6.49
CA TYR A 70 -7.07 4.81 -6.51
C TYR A 70 -7.61 5.83 -7.49
N GLU A 71 -7.83 5.45 -8.75
CA GLU A 71 -8.33 6.37 -9.79
C GLU A 71 -9.72 6.91 -9.44
N LYS A 72 -10.63 6.05 -8.95
CA LYS A 72 -11.95 6.49 -8.49
C LYS A 72 -11.84 7.49 -7.34
N ALA A 73 -11.04 7.19 -6.33
CA ALA A 73 -10.89 8.05 -5.16
C ALA A 73 -10.16 9.36 -5.50
N LYS A 74 -9.20 9.33 -6.41
CA LYS A 74 -8.50 10.51 -6.93
C LYS A 74 -9.47 11.48 -7.62
N ALA A 75 -10.39 10.95 -8.44
CA ALA A 75 -11.45 11.74 -9.07
C ALA A 75 -12.41 12.38 -8.06
N LEU A 76 -12.58 11.77 -6.87
CA LEU A 76 -13.36 12.30 -5.76
C LEU A 76 -12.58 13.29 -4.88
N GLY A 77 -11.30 13.53 -5.17
CA GLY A 77 -10.46 14.49 -4.45
C GLY A 77 -9.84 13.96 -3.13
N TYR A 78 -9.76 12.64 -2.95
CA TYR A 78 -8.98 12.07 -1.84
C TYR A 78 -7.48 12.31 -2.04
N ALA A 79 -6.76 12.52 -0.95
CA ALA A 79 -5.31 12.49 -0.91
C ALA A 79 -4.83 11.12 -0.40
N PHE A 80 -3.63 10.71 -0.83
CA PHE A 80 -3.08 9.38 -0.57
C PHE A 80 -1.76 9.51 0.20
N PRO A 81 -1.80 9.38 1.55
CA PRO A 81 -0.58 9.38 2.35
C PRO A 81 0.23 8.11 2.09
N ASN A 82 1.54 8.20 2.27
CA ASN A 82 2.40 7.03 2.36
C ASN A 82 2.31 6.46 3.77
N ILE A 83 2.09 5.15 3.89
CA ILE A 83 2.10 4.43 5.16
C ILE A 83 3.43 3.68 5.25
N ILE A 84 4.30 4.12 6.14
CA ILE A 84 5.66 3.58 6.27
C ILE A 84 5.84 3.04 7.68
N ALA A 85 6.09 1.73 7.78
CA ALA A 85 6.36 1.11 9.08
C ALA A 85 7.59 1.72 9.75
N PRO A 86 7.60 1.95 11.07
CA PRO A 86 8.74 2.54 11.78
C PRO A 86 10.06 1.78 11.62
N SER A 87 10.00 0.47 11.36
CA SER A 87 11.18 -0.36 11.11
C SER A 87 11.61 -0.42 9.64
N ALA A 88 10.91 0.25 8.73
CA ALA A 88 11.32 0.35 7.35
C ALA A 88 12.42 1.41 7.18
N TYR A 89 13.33 1.17 6.27
CA TYR A 89 14.36 2.15 5.89
C TYR A 89 14.07 2.73 4.52
N ILE A 90 13.94 4.03 4.44
CA ILE A 90 13.82 4.77 3.19
C ILE A 90 15.01 5.72 3.09
N SER A 91 15.85 5.52 2.07
CA SER A 91 16.96 6.42 1.80
C SER A 91 16.44 7.85 1.56
N PRO A 92 17.08 8.89 2.12
CA PRO A 92 16.73 10.28 1.83
C PRO A 92 16.89 10.67 0.36
N TYR A 93 17.58 9.85 -0.42
CA TYR A 93 17.78 10.02 -1.86
C TYR A 93 16.87 9.13 -2.72
N ALA A 94 16.03 8.31 -2.10
CA ALA A 94 14.97 7.56 -2.80
C ALA A 94 13.77 8.47 -3.07
N LYS A 95 12.99 8.11 -4.10
CA LYS A 95 11.76 8.81 -4.46
C LYS A 95 10.57 7.89 -4.28
N LEU A 96 9.69 8.21 -3.35
CA LEU A 96 8.39 7.55 -3.20
C LEU A 96 7.31 8.52 -3.68
N ARG A 97 6.44 8.04 -4.58
CA ARG A 97 5.24 8.77 -4.98
C ARG A 97 4.12 8.58 -3.94
N CYS A 98 2.89 8.91 -4.28
CA CYS A 98 1.79 8.95 -3.32
C CYS A 98 1.19 7.58 -3.03
N GLY A 99 0.70 7.38 -1.81
CA GLY A 99 -0.10 6.22 -1.43
C GLY A 99 0.66 4.90 -1.37
N CYS A 100 1.98 4.95 -1.25
CA CYS A 100 2.78 3.75 -1.03
C CYS A 100 2.54 3.18 0.37
N VAL A 101 2.54 1.86 0.46
CA VAL A 101 2.61 1.15 1.74
C VAL A 101 3.94 0.43 1.81
N VAL A 102 4.73 0.73 2.83
CA VAL A 102 6.05 0.13 3.08
C VAL A 102 6.02 -0.54 4.43
N LEU A 103 5.96 -1.87 4.44
CA LEU A 103 5.80 -2.65 5.66
C LEU A 103 7.14 -2.89 6.38
N GLN A 104 7.05 -3.59 7.52
CA GLN A 104 8.16 -3.78 8.45
C GLN A 104 9.43 -4.32 7.77
N ASN A 105 10.56 -3.75 8.14
CA ASN A 105 11.89 -4.13 7.69
C ASN A 105 12.10 -4.07 6.16
N ALA A 106 11.19 -3.40 5.43
CA ALA A 106 11.44 -3.12 4.03
C ALA A 106 12.50 -2.03 3.89
N CYS A 107 13.30 -2.11 2.82
CA CYS A 107 14.41 -1.20 2.57
C CYS A 107 14.30 -0.61 1.16
N VAL A 108 14.33 0.71 1.04
CA VAL A 108 14.41 1.42 -0.25
C VAL A 108 15.71 2.21 -0.28
N GLN A 109 16.63 1.80 -1.14
CA GLN A 109 18.00 2.31 -1.18
C GLN A 109 18.12 3.59 -2.02
N ASN A 110 19.34 4.15 -2.01
CA ASN A 110 19.70 5.38 -2.70
C ASN A 110 19.37 5.32 -4.20
N GLY A 111 18.77 6.40 -4.72
CA GLY A 111 18.41 6.53 -6.14
C GLY A 111 17.20 5.71 -6.59
N ALA A 112 16.68 4.82 -5.74
CA ALA A 112 15.50 4.04 -6.07
C ALA A 112 14.26 4.92 -6.26
N SER A 113 13.39 4.52 -7.19
CA SER A 113 12.14 5.22 -7.50
C SER A 113 10.94 4.27 -7.36
N VAL A 114 9.95 4.67 -6.57
CA VAL A 114 8.75 3.89 -6.28
C VAL A 114 7.52 4.69 -6.71
N GLY A 115 6.70 4.09 -7.56
CA GLY A 115 5.52 4.69 -8.16
C GLY A 115 4.34 4.87 -7.20
N ASP A 116 3.20 5.33 -7.74
CA ASP A 116 1.97 5.54 -6.96
C ASP A 116 1.37 4.21 -6.50
N GLY A 117 0.83 4.18 -5.29
CA GLY A 117 0.07 3.04 -4.77
C GLY A 117 0.83 1.72 -4.71
N VAL A 118 2.15 1.76 -4.67
CA VAL A 118 3.00 0.57 -4.57
C VAL A 118 2.92 -0.02 -3.16
N LEU A 119 2.88 -1.36 -3.10
CA LEU A 119 2.97 -2.10 -1.85
C LEU A 119 4.32 -2.81 -1.77
N LEU A 120 5.16 -2.40 -0.82
CA LEU A 120 6.38 -3.10 -0.43
C LEU A 120 6.10 -3.89 0.83
N ASN A 121 5.96 -5.20 0.70
CA ASN A 121 5.64 -6.08 1.83
C ASN A 121 6.86 -6.25 2.76
N ALA A 122 6.65 -6.87 3.91
CA ALA A 122 7.67 -6.99 4.94
C ALA A 122 9.00 -7.59 4.43
N GLY A 123 10.13 -7.01 4.83
CA GLY A 123 11.46 -7.47 4.44
C GLY A 123 11.81 -7.30 2.95
N THR A 124 11.02 -6.52 2.20
CA THR A 124 11.31 -6.22 0.78
C THR A 124 12.55 -5.32 0.67
N GLU A 125 13.42 -5.60 -0.29
CA GLU A 125 14.56 -4.75 -0.62
C GLU A 125 14.43 -4.18 -2.03
N VAL A 126 14.43 -2.86 -2.15
CA VAL A 126 14.54 -2.14 -3.42
C VAL A 126 15.91 -1.49 -3.46
N HIS A 127 16.82 -2.07 -4.25
CA HIS A 127 18.23 -1.68 -4.27
C HIS A 127 18.45 -0.37 -5.03
N CYS A 128 19.71 0.12 -5.00
CA CYS A 128 20.10 1.39 -5.60
C CYS A 128 19.65 1.51 -7.07
N ASP A 129 19.12 2.68 -7.43
CA ASP A 129 18.70 3.02 -8.80
C ASP A 129 17.63 2.10 -9.41
N ALA A 130 17.02 1.21 -8.60
CA ALA A 130 15.91 0.38 -9.05
C ALA A 130 14.63 1.19 -9.20
N THR A 131 13.77 0.75 -10.13
CA THR A 131 12.48 1.38 -10.39
C THR A 131 11.33 0.40 -10.15
N VAL A 132 10.34 0.80 -9.37
CA VAL A 132 9.10 0.05 -9.15
C VAL A 132 7.95 0.87 -9.70
N GLY A 133 7.27 0.34 -10.72
CA GLY A 133 6.15 1.00 -11.41
C GLY A 133 4.89 1.08 -10.56
N ASP A 134 3.95 1.93 -11.00
CA ASP A 134 2.72 2.23 -10.28
C ASP A 134 1.92 0.96 -9.96
N TYR A 135 1.32 0.94 -8.77
CA TYR A 135 0.45 -0.14 -8.28
C TYR A 135 1.10 -1.54 -8.26
N ALA A 136 2.41 -1.65 -8.34
CA ALA A 136 3.09 -2.91 -8.16
C ALA A 136 2.97 -3.42 -6.72
N LEU A 137 3.03 -4.74 -6.55
CA LEU A 137 3.11 -5.41 -5.25
C LEU A 137 4.40 -6.23 -5.21
N ILE A 138 5.29 -5.88 -4.31
CA ILE A 138 6.51 -6.62 -4.05
C ILE A 138 6.27 -7.47 -2.81
N TYR A 139 6.32 -8.79 -2.97
CA TYR A 139 6.01 -9.74 -1.90
C TYR A 139 7.12 -9.82 -0.86
N THR A 140 6.76 -10.33 0.32
CA THR A 140 7.63 -10.51 1.48
C THR A 140 8.99 -11.08 1.10
N ASN A 141 10.07 -10.49 1.62
CA ASN A 141 11.46 -10.90 1.43
C ASN A 141 11.91 -10.96 -0.04
N SER A 142 11.24 -10.23 -0.93
CA SER A 142 11.67 -10.11 -2.34
C SER A 142 12.69 -9.01 -2.51
N VAL A 143 13.58 -9.17 -3.48
CA VAL A 143 14.63 -8.21 -3.81
C VAL A 143 14.45 -7.69 -5.23
N VAL A 144 14.35 -6.38 -5.38
CA VAL A 144 14.46 -5.69 -6.66
C VAL A 144 15.91 -5.21 -6.78
N ARG A 145 16.69 -5.85 -7.65
CA ARG A 145 18.14 -5.61 -7.75
C ARG A 145 18.48 -4.22 -8.28
N THR A 146 19.69 -3.79 -8.00
CA THR A 146 20.27 -2.51 -8.48
C THR A 146 19.99 -2.30 -9.97
N GLY A 147 19.42 -1.13 -10.30
CA GLY A 147 19.08 -0.73 -11.66
C GLY A 147 17.95 -1.53 -12.33
N ALA A 148 17.35 -2.50 -11.64
CA ALA A 148 16.25 -3.29 -12.20
C ALA A 148 14.95 -2.48 -12.24
N THR A 149 14.10 -2.80 -13.21
CA THR A 149 12.77 -2.20 -13.34
C THR A 149 11.69 -3.25 -13.16
N VAL A 150 10.77 -3.02 -12.25
CA VAL A 150 9.51 -3.73 -12.11
C VAL A 150 8.41 -2.89 -12.74
N GLY A 151 7.67 -3.48 -13.70
CA GLY A 151 6.60 -2.78 -14.40
C GLY A 151 5.41 -2.42 -13.50
N GLU A 152 4.55 -1.56 -13.99
CA GLU A 152 3.28 -1.23 -13.33
C GLU A 152 2.39 -2.47 -13.16
N LEU A 153 1.54 -2.47 -12.12
CA LEU A 153 0.61 -3.57 -11.80
C LEU A 153 1.29 -4.95 -11.62
N CYS A 154 2.61 -5.02 -11.60
CA CYS A 154 3.36 -6.27 -11.53
C CYS A 154 3.29 -6.89 -10.12
N PRO A 155 2.86 -8.16 -9.97
CA PRO A 155 3.02 -8.92 -8.74
C PRO A 155 4.41 -9.58 -8.73
N HIS A 156 5.41 -8.91 -8.17
CA HIS A 156 6.78 -9.42 -8.11
C HIS A 156 6.98 -10.37 -6.93
N ARG A 157 7.26 -11.63 -7.22
CA ARG A 157 7.60 -12.68 -6.24
C ARG A 157 9.04 -13.11 -6.44
N GLN A 158 9.78 -13.28 -5.35
CA GLN A 158 11.05 -13.98 -5.38
C GLN A 158 10.80 -15.42 -5.85
N GLN A 159 11.43 -15.84 -6.92
CA GLN A 159 11.49 -17.27 -7.26
C GLN A 159 12.42 -17.93 -6.24
N LEU A 160 11.85 -18.68 -5.31
CA LEU A 160 12.64 -19.63 -4.54
C LEU A 160 13.12 -20.69 -5.53
N HIS A 161 14.35 -20.58 -5.99
CA HIS A 161 15.04 -21.70 -6.59
C HIS A 161 15.22 -22.73 -5.48
N HIS A 162 14.38 -23.76 -5.48
CA HIS A 162 14.70 -24.97 -4.75
C HIS A 162 16.00 -25.51 -5.34
N LEU A 163 17.10 -25.34 -4.62
CA LEU A 163 18.31 -26.12 -4.87
C LEU A 163 17.92 -27.57 -4.57
N GLN A 164 17.86 -28.40 -5.61
CA GLN A 164 17.83 -29.86 -5.49
C GLN A 164 19.21 -30.35 -5.09
#